data_9f98f89af4b5d3e225fcc953dd8f2c00
#
_entry.id   9f98f89af4b5d3e225fcc953dd8f2c00
#
_cell.length_a   1.000
_cell.length_b   1.000
_cell.length_c   1.000
_cell.angle_alpha   90.00
_cell.angle_beta   90.00
_cell.angle_gamma   90.00
#
_symmetry.space_group_name_H-M   'P 1'
#
loop_
_entity.id
_entity.type
_entity.pdbx_description
1 polymer ?
#
loop_
_entity_poly.entity_id
_entity_poly.type
_entity_poly.pdbx_seq_one_letter_code
_entity_poly.pdbx_strand_id
1 'polypeptide(L)'
;WLKKSTRIPPIEIVRALEAGARAALGVLAATACAGIIIGVVTLTGLGLKLGSVLVDIAGGKLIPTLFFTMLTSLILGMGVPTTANYVITSTITAPAVIMLLSRKAGLDPYAVAPANIILPAHMFAFYFGIIADVTPPVALAAFAGAGIAKANPMKTGLNASKLAIAAFLVPYI
;
A
#
# COMPACT_ATOMS: atom_id res chain seq x y z
N TRP A 1 -24.48 12.34 -27.19
CA TRP A 1 -25.87 12.02 -27.60
C TRP A 1 -26.39 12.91 -28.71
N LEU A 2 -25.81 14.07 -28.95
CA LEU A 2 -26.22 15.03 -30.03
C LEU A 2 -25.76 14.60 -31.43
N LYS A 3 -24.71 13.77 -31.55
CA LYS A 3 -24.27 13.22 -32.84
C LYS A 3 -24.67 11.74 -32.96
N LYS A 4 -25.31 11.37 -34.09
CA LYS A 4 -25.72 9.99 -34.39
C LYS A 4 -24.57 8.97 -34.32
N SER A 5 -23.32 9.40 -34.65
CA SER A 5 -22.11 8.58 -34.65
C SER A 5 -21.55 8.29 -33.26
N THR A 6 -22.02 8.98 -32.20
CA THR A 6 -21.52 8.82 -30.82
C THR A 6 -22.63 8.32 -29.89
N ARG A 7 -23.79 7.90 -30.43
CA ARG A 7 -24.85 7.31 -29.60
C ARG A 7 -24.46 5.90 -29.15
N ILE A 8 -24.36 5.72 -27.88
CA ILE A 8 -24.19 4.40 -27.26
C ILE A 8 -25.58 3.78 -27.09
N PRO A 9 -25.89 2.63 -27.72
CA PRO A 9 -27.15 1.96 -27.51
C PRO A 9 -27.31 1.52 -26.05
N PRO A 10 -28.56 1.50 -25.51
CA PRO A 10 -28.78 1.13 -24.10
C PRO A 10 -28.20 -0.23 -23.71
N ILE A 11 -28.16 -1.18 -24.64
CA ILE A 11 -27.59 -2.49 -24.41
C ILE A 11 -26.08 -2.45 -24.15
N GLU A 12 -25.34 -1.50 -24.73
CA GLU A 12 -23.90 -1.33 -24.45
C GLU A 12 -23.65 -0.74 -23.07
N ILE A 13 -24.58 0.09 -22.57
CA ILE A 13 -24.52 0.59 -21.19
C ILE A 13 -24.68 -0.59 -20.21
N VAL A 14 -25.65 -1.48 -20.46
CA VAL A 14 -25.85 -2.68 -19.63
C VAL A 14 -24.63 -3.59 -19.68
N ARG A 15 -24.05 -3.82 -20.86
CA ARG A 15 -22.81 -4.61 -21.01
C ARG A 15 -21.63 -3.97 -20.31
N ALA A 16 -21.49 -2.65 -20.35
CA ALA A 16 -20.44 -1.93 -19.64
C ALA A 16 -20.61 -2.05 -18.12
N LEU A 17 -21.84 -1.99 -17.60
CA LEU A 17 -22.13 -2.22 -16.18
C LEU A 17 -21.82 -3.66 -15.77
N GLU A 18 -22.18 -4.65 -16.60
CA GLU A 18 -21.83 -6.05 -16.35
C GLU A 18 -20.32 -6.25 -16.34
N ALA A 19 -19.60 -5.71 -17.33
CA ALA A 19 -18.14 -5.78 -17.38
C ALA A 19 -17.48 -5.13 -16.17
N GLY A 20 -17.99 -3.96 -15.75
CA GLY A 20 -17.53 -3.28 -14.53
C GLY A 20 -17.78 -4.11 -13.27
N ALA A 21 -18.97 -4.71 -13.13
CA ALA A 21 -19.28 -5.58 -12.01
C ALA A 21 -18.38 -6.82 -11.96
N ARG A 22 -18.11 -7.45 -13.11
CA ARG A 22 -17.18 -8.57 -13.20
C ARG A 22 -15.74 -8.17 -12.84
N ALA A 23 -15.29 -7.01 -13.29
CA ALA A 23 -13.96 -6.49 -12.93
C ALA A 23 -13.84 -6.20 -11.42
N ALA A 24 -14.91 -5.75 -10.77
CA ALA A 24 -14.94 -5.48 -9.34
C ALA A 24 -14.82 -6.76 -8.47
N LEU A 25 -15.19 -7.95 -8.98
CA LEU A 25 -15.15 -9.19 -8.22
C LEU A 25 -13.74 -9.53 -7.70
N GLY A 26 -12.71 -9.29 -8.52
CA GLY A 26 -11.32 -9.53 -8.13
C GLY A 26 -10.89 -8.62 -6.96
N VAL A 27 -11.28 -7.35 -7.00
CA VAL A 27 -11.00 -6.37 -5.94
C VAL A 27 -11.75 -6.74 -4.66
N LEU A 28 -13.02 -7.13 -4.77
CA LEU A 28 -13.84 -7.57 -3.63
C LEU A 28 -13.24 -8.81 -2.95
N ALA A 29 -12.84 -9.82 -3.73
CA ALA A 29 -12.21 -11.01 -3.20
C ALA A 29 -10.89 -10.69 -2.48
N ALA A 30 -10.02 -9.86 -3.09
CA ALA A 30 -8.76 -9.44 -2.48
C ALA A 30 -9.00 -8.67 -1.18
N THR A 31 -9.99 -7.76 -1.16
CA THR A 31 -10.34 -7.00 0.06
C THR A 31 -10.91 -7.89 1.15
N ALA A 32 -11.72 -8.88 0.81
CA ALA A 32 -12.23 -9.87 1.77
C ALA A 32 -11.08 -10.70 2.38
N CYS A 33 -10.14 -11.19 1.56
CA CYS A 33 -8.95 -11.88 2.05
C CYS A 33 -8.09 -10.99 2.97
N ALA A 34 -7.89 -9.72 2.58
CA ALA A 34 -7.21 -8.74 3.45
C ALA A 34 -7.91 -8.59 4.79
N GLY A 35 -9.26 -8.53 4.81
CA GLY A 35 -10.05 -8.48 6.04
C GLY A 35 -9.81 -9.66 6.97
N ILE A 36 -9.65 -10.87 6.43
CA ILE A 36 -9.31 -12.07 7.23
C ILE A 36 -7.91 -11.92 7.84
N ILE A 37 -6.92 -11.48 7.03
CA ILE A 37 -5.55 -11.25 7.52
C ILE A 37 -5.56 -10.24 8.67
N ILE A 38 -6.28 -9.12 8.51
CA ILE A 38 -6.41 -8.10 9.55
C ILE A 38 -7.00 -8.69 10.82
N GLY A 39 -8.11 -9.43 10.70
CA GLY A 39 -8.75 -10.09 11.84
C GLY A 39 -7.75 -10.96 12.63
N VAL A 40 -6.98 -11.79 11.92
CA VAL A 40 -5.94 -12.64 12.54
C VAL A 40 -4.84 -11.79 13.18
N VAL A 41 -4.29 -10.80 12.48
CA VAL A 41 -3.20 -9.94 12.99
C VAL A 41 -3.65 -9.16 14.22
N THR A 42 -4.89 -8.64 14.21
CA THR A 42 -5.42 -7.87 15.34
C THR A 42 -5.71 -8.76 16.55
N LEU A 43 -6.38 -9.91 16.35
CA LEU A 43 -6.74 -10.82 17.43
C LEU A 43 -5.51 -11.47 18.09
N THR A 44 -4.46 -11.73 17.30
CA THR A 44 -3.21 -12.33 17.81
C THR A 44 -2.22 -11.31 18.36
N GLY A 45 -2.46 -10.02 18.18
CA GLY A 45 -1.49 -8.96 18.50
C GLY A 45 -0.20 -9.02 17.67
N LEU A 46 -0.24 -9.75 16.56
CA LEU A 46 0.95 -9.97 15.70
C LEU A 46 1.50 -8.66 15.15
N GLY A 47 0.65 -7.68 14.85
CA GLY A 47 1.07 -6.37 14.37
C GLY A 47 1.99 -5.64 15.37
N LEU A 48 1.62 -5.65 16.65
CA LEU A 48 2.44 -5.05 17.71
C LEU A 48 3.77 -5.81 17.91
N LYS A 49 3.72 -7.15 17.84
CA LYS A 49 4.95 -7.98 17.94
C LYS A 49 5.89 -7.73 16.76
N LEU A 50 5.38 -7.68 15.54
CA LEU A 50 6.19 -7.36 14.36
C LEU A 50 6.72 -5.93 14.44
N GLY A 51 5.92 -4.98 14.92
CA GLY A 51 6.34 -3.62 15.15
C GLY A 51 7.51 -3.53 16.14
N SER A 52 7.44 -4.23 17.27
CA SER A 52 8.54 -4.26 18.26
C SER A 52 9.80 -4.88 17.66
N VAL A 53 9.68 -6.01 16.95
CA VAL A 53 10.82 -6.66 16.28
C VAL A 53 11.49 -5.73 15.27
N LEU A 54 10.72 -4.99 14.46
CA LEU A 54 11.28 -4.02 13.51
C LEU A 54 12.06 -2.90 14.24
N VAL A 55 11.53 -2.41 15.35
CA VAL A 55 12.20 -1.39 16.18
C VAL A 55 13.47 -1.94 16.80
N ASP A 56 13.44 -3.18 17.31
CA ASP A 56 14.59 -3.83 17.96
C ASP A 56 15.72 -4.10 16.95
N ILE A 57 15.40 -4.63 15.75
CA ILE A 57 16.36 -4.83 14.66
C ILE A 57 16.96 -3.48 14.23
N ALA A 58 16.17 -2.42 14.23
CA ALA A 58 16.63 -1.06 13.92
C ALA A 58 17.44 -0.41 15.04
N GLY A 59 17.65 -1.10 16.17
CA GLY A 59 18.36 -0.57 17.34
C GLY A 59 17.67 0.65 17.97
N GLY A 60 16.36 0.76 17.88
CA GLY A 60 15.58 1.88 18.41
C GLY A 60 15.83 3.23 17.72
N LYS A 61 16.50 3.24 16.58
CA LYS A 61 16.81 4.45 15.81
C LYS A 61 15.72 4.74 14.76
N LEU A 62 15.37 6.03 14.57
CA LEU A 62 14.28 6.42 13.68
C LEU A 62 14.54 6.02 12.22
N ILE A 63 15.65 6.42 11.65
CA ILE A 63 15.93 6.20 10.22
C ILE A 63 15.96 4.72 9.85
N PRO A 64 16.67 3.82 10.58
CA PRO A 64 16.59 2.39 10.30
C PRO A 64 15.19 1.81 10.46
N THR A 65 14.42 2.23 11.47
CA THR A 65 13.03 1.77 11.64
C THR A 65 12.17 2.17 10.44
N LEU A 66 12.26 3.42 10.01
CA LEU A 66 11.55 3.88 8.81
C LEU A 66 11.98 3.09 7.56
N PHE A 67 13.28 2.81 7.42
CA PHE A 67 13.79 2.02 6.30
C PHE A 67 13.21 0.59 6.28
N PHE A 68 13.22 -0.12 7.41
CA PHE A 68 12.62 -1.46 7.49
C PHE A 68 11.10 -1.43 7.32
N THR A 69 10.44 -0.40 7.84
CA THR A 69 9.00 -0.18 7.62
C THR A 69 8.69 0.04 6.14
N MET A 70 9.47 0.87 5.45
CA MET A 70 9.38 1.07 4.00
C MET A 70 9.51 -0.26 3.25
N LEU A 71 10.59 -1.02 3.53
CA LEU A 71 10.84 -2.29 2.85
C LEU A 71 9.69 -3.28 3.07
N THR A 72 9.21 -3.40 4.30
CA THR A 72 8.08 -4.27 4.63
C THR A 72 6.78 -3.81 3.94
N SER A 73 6.51 -2.49 3.92
CA SER A 73 5.33 -1.95 3.23
C SER A 73 5.38 -2.17 1.72
N LEU A 74 6.56 -2.04 1.10
CA LEU A 74 6.76 -2.36 -0.32
C LEU A 74 6.47 -3.84 -0.60
N ILE A 75 7.00 -4.75 0.22
CA ILE A 75 6.79 -6.20 0.06
C ILE A 75 5.31 -6.56 0.22
N LEU A 76 4.66 -6.05 1.27
CA LEU A 76 3.25 -6.30 1.54
C LEU A 76 2.32 -5.67 0.50
N GLY A 77 2.74 -4.58 -0.11
CA GLY A 77 1.99 -3.87 -1.14
C GLY A 77 2.03 -4.52 -2.53
N MET A 78 2.93 -5.48 -2.75
CA MET A 78 3.10 -6.09 -4.06
C MET A 78 1.86 -6.87 -4.50
N GLY A 79 1.24 -6.42 -5.58
CA GLY A 79 0.13 -7.16 -6.22
C GLY A 79 -1.21 -7.08 -5.49
N VAL A 80 -1.37 -6.16 -4.54
CA VAL A 80 -2.59 -6.01 -3.75
C VAL A 80 -3.27 -4.67 -4.12
N PRO A 81 -4.61 -4.64 -4.31
CA PRO A 81 -5.32 -3.39 -4.53
C PRO A 81 -5.08 -2.38 -3.40
N THR A 82 -4.99 -1.10 -3.73
CA THR A 82 -4.56 -0.02 -2.80
C THR A 82 -5.32 0.00 -1.47
N THR A 83 -6.63 -0.22 -1.47
CA THR A 83 -7.45 -0.27 -0.24
C THR A 83 -7.03 -1.45 0.65
N ALA A 84 -6.96 -2.65 0.08
CA ALA A 84 -6.55 -3.86 0.82
C ALA A 84 -5.09 -3.74 1.31
N ASN A 85 -4.22 -3.18 0.48
CA ASN A 85 -2.84 -2.89 0.83
C ASN A 85 -2.74 -1.96 2.04
N TYR A 86 -3.45 -0.82 2.03
CA TYR A 86 -3.43 0.09 3.18
C TYR A 86 -3.86 -0.59 4.47
N VAL A 87 -4.90 -1.39 4.40
CA VAL A 87 -5.42 -2.06 5.61
C VAL A 87 -4.38 -3.07 6.15
N ILE A 88 -3.68 -3.81 5.29
CA ILE A 88 -2.62 -4.74 5.69
C ILE A 88 -1.41 -3.95 6.25
N THR A 89 -0.93 -2.96 5.53
CA THR A 89 0.26 -2.20 5.93
C THR A 89 0.04 -1.38 7.20
N SER A 90 -1.14 -0.79 7.37
CA SER A 90 -1.48 -0.03 8.58
C SER A 90 -1.52 -0.90 9.82
N THR A 91 -1.91 -2.16 9.72
CA THR A 91 -1.94 -3.08 10.87
C THR A 91 -0.61 -3.74 11.19
N ILE A 92 0.27 -3.89 10.20
CA ILE A 92 1.55 -4.60 10.35
C ILE A 92 2.73 -3.64 10.50
N THR A 93 2.82 -2.60 9.68
CA THR A 93 4.02 -1.75 9.61
C THR A 93 3.87 -0.42 10.35
N ALA A 94 2.69 0.21 10.36
CA ALA A 94 2.49 1.45 11.09
C ALA A 94 2.76 1.34 12.60
N PRO A 95 2.44 0.23 13.30
CA PRO A 95 2.77 0.08 14.71
C PRO A 95 4.24 0.28 15.05
N ALA A 96 5.17 -0.15 14.19
CA ALA A 96 6.61 0.05 14.42
C ALA A 96 6.98 1.54 14.52
N VAL A 97 6.45 2.35 13.61
CA VAL A 97 6.69 3.80 13.60
C VAL A 97 6.00 4.46 14.78
N ILE A 98 4.75 4.09 15.09
CA ILE A 98 3.99 4.61 16.23
C ILE A 98 4.73 4.33 17.53
N MET A 99 5.13 3.09 17.78
CA MET A 99 5.86 2.70 19.00
C MET A 99 7.15 3.51 19.18
N LEU A 100 7.92 3.68 18.10
CA LEU A 100 9.17 4.43 18.17
C LEU A 100 8.95 5.92 18.42
N LEU A 101 8.00 6.54 17.74
CA LEU A 101 7.66 7.96 17.93
C LEU A 101 7.08 8.21 19.31
N SER A 102 6.23 7.32 19.82
CA SER A 102 5.70 7.39 21.19
C SER A 102 6.83 7.33 22.24
N ARG A 103 7.77 6.38 22.09
CA ARG A 103 8.96 6.30 22.97
C ARG A 103 9.78 7.60 22.96
N LYS A 104 10.01 8.17 21.76
CA LYS A 104 10.74 9.44 21.64
C LYS A 104 10.02 10.63 22.26
N ALA A 105 8.69 10.60 22.24
CA ALA A 105 7.85 11.62 22.88
C ALA A 105 7.67 11.42 24.39
N GLY A 106 8.29 10.39 24.98
CA GLY A 106 8.11 10.05 26.38
C GLY A 106 6.75 9.47 26.74
N LEU A 107 6.01 8.97 25.75
CA LEU A 107 4.70 8.35 25.90
C LEU A 107 4.84 6.83 26.02
N ASP A 108 3.85 6.17 26.64
CA ASP A 108 3.78 4.71 26.65
C ASP A 108 3.61 4.21 25.21
N PRO A 109 4.54 3.36 24.71
CA PRO A 109 4.48 2.85 23.33
C PRO A 109 3.27 1.94 23.05
N TYR A 110 2.60 1.44 24.08
CA TYR A 110 1.44 0.55 23.99
C TYR A 110 0.12 1.25 24.30
N ALA A 111 0.17 2.51 24.72
CA ALA A 111 -1.01 3.34 24.88
C ALA A 111 -1.50 3.90 23.53
N VAL A 112 -2.72 4.43 23.53
CA VAL A 112 -3.25 5.11 22.34
C VAL A 112 -2.44 6.37 22.07
N ALA A 113 -1.69 6.36 20.97
CA ALA A 113 -0.87 7.50 20.58
C ALA A 113 -1.76 8.68 20.10
N PRO A 114 -1.30 9.92 20.26
CA PRO A 114 -2.02 11.08 19.76
C PRO A 114 -1.98 11.16 18.22
N ALA A 115 -2.95 11.89 17.64
CA ALA A 115 -3.15 11.96 16.19
C ALA A 115 -1.92 12.46 15.41
N ASN A 116 -1.11 13.34 16.00
CA ASN A 116 0.15 13.82 15.40
C ASN A 116 1.25 12.75 15.30
N ILE A 117 1.10 11.61 15.95
CA ILE A 117 1.96 10.44 15.82
C ILE A 117 1.32 9.39 14.90
N ILE A 118 0.02 9.12 15.13
CA ILE A 118 -0.70 8.09 14.35
C ILE A 118 -0.75 8.45 12.87
N LEU A 119 -1.15 9.67 12.55
CA LEU A 119 -1.37 10.07 11.16
C LEU A 119 -0.10 9.98 10.30
N PRO A 120 1.06 10.55 10.69
CA PRO A 120 2.30 10.39 9.91
C PRO A 120 2.72 8.93 9.75
N ALA A 121 2.58 8.10 10.79
CA ALA A 121 2.94 6.68 10.72
C ALA A 121 2.08 5.90 9.72
N HIS A 122 0.77 6.14 9.73
CA HIS A 122 -0.15 5.55 8.77
C HIS A 122 0.10 6.06 7.36
N MET A 123 0.33 7.37 7.18
CA MET A 123 0.64 7.96 5.88
C MET A 123 1.94 7.41 5.32
N PHE A 124 2.96 7.22 6.16
CA PHE A 124 4.23 6.61 5.75
C PHE A 124 4.04 5.18 5.23
N ALA A 125 3.34 4.34 6.00
CA ALA A 125 3.06 2.96 5.60
C ALA A 125 2.23 2.88 4.31
N PHE A 126 1.18 3.69 4.22
CA PHE A 126 0.31 3.78 3.05
C PHE A 126 1.05 4.23 1.80
N TYR A 127 1.88 5.25 1.93
CA TYR A 127 2.64 5.81 0.82
C TYR A 127 3.54 4.77 0.16
N PHE A 128 4.30 4.03 0.95
CA PHE A 128 5.16 2.97 0.42
C PHE A 128 4.37 1.75 -0.08
N GLY A 129 3.23 1.47 0.51
CA GLY A 129 2.30 0.49 -0.02
C GLY A 129 1.86 0.80 -1.45
N ILE A 130 1.51 2.07 -1.75
CA ILE A 130 1.11 2.49 -3.11
C ILE A 130 2.29 2.46 -4.08
N ILE A 131 3.49 2.89 -3.65
CA ILE A 131 4.68 2.89 -4.50
C ILE A 131 5.07 1.47 -4.94
N ALA A 132 4.66 0.44 -4.22
CA ALA A 132 4.85 -0.95 -4.63
C ALA A 132 4.27 -1.25 -6.03
N ASP A 133 3.19 -0.57 -6.43
CA ASP A 133 2.57 -0.74 -7.75
C ASP A 133 3.42 -0.26 -8.94
N VAL A 134 4.44 0.56 -8.69
CA VAL A 134 5.41 0.99 -9.71
C VAL A 134 6.79 0.39 -9.49
N THR A 135 6.95 -0.48 -8.46
CA THR A 135 8.24 -1.05 -8.06
C THR A 135 8.33 -2.53 -8.48
N PRO A 136 9.34 -2.95 -9.30
CA PRO A 136 9.56 -4.36 -9.57
C PRO A 136 9.83 -5.16 -8.27
N PRO A 137 9.48 -6.45 -8.24
CA PRO A 137 9.18 -7.32 -9.38
C PRO A 137 7.72 -7.31 -9.86
N VAL A 138 6.78 -6.77 -9.12
CA VAL A 138 5.34 -6.88 -9.45
C VAL A 138 4.88 -5.68 -10.28
N ALA A 139 5.14 -4.45 -9.86
CA ALA A 139 4.97 -3.19 -10.60
C ALA A 139 3.68 -3.13 -11.46
N LEU A 140 2.50 -3.47 -10.89
CA LEU A 140 1.25 -3.69 -11.63
C LEU A 140 0.88 -2.51 -12.54
N ALA A 141 0.97 -1.28 -12.03
CA ALA A 141 0.64 -0.09 -12.81
C ALA A 141 1.60 0.11 -14.00
N ALA A 142 2.90 -0.12 -13.78
CA ALA A 142 3.89 -0.02 -14.83
C ALA A 142 3.73 -1.14 -15.89
N PHE A 143 3.34 -2.35 -15.48
CA PHE A 143 3.11 -3.47 -16.39
C PHE A 143 1.82 -3.27 -17.20
N ALA A 144 0.77 -2.71 -16.60
CA ALA A 144 -0.44 -2.32 -17.33
C ALA A 144 -0.11 -1.26 -18.42
N GLY A 145 0.67 -0.24 -18.06
CA GLY A 145 1.15 0.77 -19.02
C GLY A 145 2.02 0.17 -20.13
N ALA A 146 2.89 -0.79 -19.80
CA ALA A 146 3.70 -1.52 -20.77
C ALA A 146 2.84 -2.31 -21.76
N GLY A 147 1.74 -2.94 -21.29
CA GLY A 147 0.78 -3.65 -22.12
C GLY A 147 0.11 -2.73 -23.15
N ILE A 148 -0.32 -1.54 -22.74
CA ILE A 148 -0.91 -0.53 -23.62
C ILE A 148 0.13 -0.03 -24.66
N ALA A 149 1.35 0.26 -24.21
CA ALA A 149 2.43 0.76 -25.04
C ALA A 149 3.12 -0.33 -25.89
N LYS A 150 2.71 -1.61 -25.73
CA LYS A 150 3.39 -2.79 -26.34
C LYS A 150 4.89 -2.81 -26.04
N ALA A 151 5.30 -2.36 -24.85
CA ALA A 151 6.67 -2.28 -24.38
C ALA A 151 7.03 -3.48 -23.49
N ASN A 152 8.33 -3.64 -23.19
CA ASN A 152 8.78 -4.69 -22.27
C ASN A 152 8.38 -4.33 -20.83
N PRO A 153 7.59 -5.15 -20.12
CA PRO A 153 7.06 -4.85 -18.78
C PRO A 153 8.18 -4.58 -17.76
N MET A 154 9.20 -5.43 -17.70
CA MET A 154 10.27 -5.30 -16.72
C MET A 154 11.10 -4.02 -16.92
N LYS A 155 11.42 -3.69 -18.19
CA LYS A 155 12.11 -2.43 -18.50
C LYS A 155 11.24 -1.22 -18.14
N THR A 156 9.95 -1.30 -18.40
CA THR A 156 9.00 -0.24 -18.04
C THR A 156 8.92 -0.07 -16.53
N GLY A 157 8.82 -1.16 -15.75
CA GLY A 157 8.84 -1.12 -14.29
C GLY A 157 10.12 -0.52 -13.72
N LEU A 158 11.29 -0.93 -14.23
CA LEU A 158 12.58 -0.35 -13.80
C LEU A 158 12.67 1.14 -14.12
N ASN A 159 12.19 1.58 -15.27
CA ASN A 159 12.16 2.99 -15.62
C ASN A 159 11.15 3.77 -14.77
N ALA A 160 9.98 3.19 -14.47
CA ALA A 160 9.00 3.78 -13.57
C ALA A 160 9.59 4.01 -12.17
N SER A 161 10.30 3.01 -11.61
CA SER A 161 10.97 3.14 -10.31
C SER A 161 12.07 4.21 -10.32
N LYS A 162 12.84 4.32 -11.42
CA LYS A 162 13.85 5.38 -11.56
C LYS A 162 13.22 6.78 -11.60
N LEU A 163 12.11 6.94 -12.31
CA LEU A 163 11.38 8.21 -12.35
C LEU A 163 10.73 8.52 -10.99
N ALA A 164 10.32 7.50 -10.26
CA ALA A 164 9.74 7.62 -8.93
C ALA A 164 10.78 7.76 -7.80
N ILE A 165 12.08 7.91 -8.09
CA ILE A 165 13.13 7.94 -7.06
C ILE A 165 12.88 9.02 -5.99
N ALA A 166 12.40 10.20 -6.40
CA ALA A 166 12.03 11.27 -5.48
C ALA A 166 10.91 10.84 -4.51
N ALA A 167 9.98 10.00 -4.96
CA ALA A 167 8.90 9.49 -4.16
C ALA A 167 9.39 8.58 -3.02
N PHE A 168 10.51 7.89 -3.17
CA PHE A 168 11.12 7.10 -2.09
C PHE A 168 11.78 7.97 -1.01
N LEU A 169 12.12 9.22 -1.30
CA LEU A 169 12.80 10.12 -0.39
C LEU A 169 11.83 11.04 0.36
N VAL A 170 10.74 11.48 -0.31
CA VAL A 170 9.78 12.45 0.24
C VAL A 170 9.24 12.06 1.63
N PRO A 171 8.85 10.80 1.91
CA PRO A 171 8.30 10.45 3.24
C PRO A 171 9.31 10.49 4.39
N TYR A 172 10.60 10.68 4.11
CA TYR A 172 11.64 10.80 5.14
C TYR A 172 11.92 12.24 5.56
N ILE A 173 11.32 13.21 4.87
CA ILE A 173 11.48 14.65 5.10
C ILE A 173 10.35 15.17 5.97
#